data_3b957d760f9f9b5624eb653a70f95a22
#
_entry.id   3b957d760f9f9b5624eb653a70f95a22
#
_cell.length_a   1.000
_cell.length_b   1.000
_cell.length_c   1.000
_cell.angle_alpha   90.00
_cell.angle_beta   90.00
_cell.angle_gamma   90.00
#
_symmetry.space_group_name_H-M   'P 1'
#
loop_
_entity.id
_entity.type
_entity.pdbx_description
1 polymer ?
#
loop_
_entity_poly.entity_id
_entity_poly.type
_entity_poly.pdbx_seq_one_letter_code
_entity_poly.pdbx_strand_id
1 'polypeptide(L)'
;MPIITLPDGNNLTFPDKVTGLDVAEKISKSLAKQAMVISVDGDLKDLDFLIEKDCSIKIFTSKNPEGLETIRHDTAHILAMAVQELFPGTQVTIGPVIENGFYYDFARKEPFTEDDLEQIENKMKEIVDRNEITKREVWERNKAISHFKEKGETYKAELIEAIPENEDVSIYFHGDWHDLCRGPHLSSTGKIGKFFKLTKVSGAYWRGDSNNEMLQRIYGTSWATQKDLDEYLKRIEEAEKRDHRKLGKEMDLFHFREESPGSVFWHERGWALFQKLINYMRGRQDAAGYKEVNTPEILDRQLWEKSGHWEKYGENMYTSETPDEKVFAIKPMNCPGHIQVFNQGLKSYRDLPLRITEFGKVHRYEPSGALHGLLRVRAFTQDDAHIFCSEDQITSECLEVTNLILDIYKDLGFENVILKYADRPEVRVGEDEVWDKAEASLLEAVKASKLEYTINKGEGAFYGPKIEFVLRDAIGRDWQCGTLQVDLNLPGRLDASYVDKDGTKKVPVMLHRALFGSLERFIGILIENYAGKFPFWISPLQTVVIPISEEFDDYAIEVSKKIKQVGISSNVDLKKHNLNYKIRDHSLAKIPLLLICGKKEVDSNSVTIRRLDSNKQENMDLNLFLKTFSAL
;
A
#
# COMPACT_ATOMS: atom_id res chain seq x y z
N MET A 1 0.11 47.58 16.30
CA MET A 1 0.12 46.70 17.51
C MET A 1 -0.69 45.45 17.15
N PRO A 2 -0.05 44.41 16.64
CA PRO A 2 -0.76 43.18 16.29
C PRO A 2 -1.25 42.42 17.54
N ILE A 3 -2.47 41.89 17.44
CA ILE A 3 -3.06 40.99 18.41
C ILE A 3 -2.91 39.57 17.85
N ILE A 4 -2.18 38.71 18.55
CA ILE A 4 -1.93 37.34 18.14
C ILE A 4 -2.84 36.40 18.93
N THR A 5 -3.73 35.71 18.24
CA THR A 5 -4.62 34.71 18.82
C THR A 5 -3.95 33.33 18.81
N LEU A 6 -3.81 32.72 19.98
CA LEU A 6 -3.27 31.37 20.13
C LEU A 6 -4.34 30.29 19.98
N PRO A 7 -3.98 29.01 19.74
CA PRO A 7 -4.93 27.91 19.56
C PRO A 7 -5.88 27.68 20.75
N ASP A 8 -5.48 28.08 21.95
CA ASP A 8 -6.30 28.00 23.18
C ASP A 8 -7.26 29.20 23.35
N GLY A 9 -7.30 30.13 22.38
CA GLY A 9 -8.11 31.34 22.38
C GLY A 9 -7.50 32.51 23.15
N ASN A 10 -6.32 32.36 23.74
CA ASN A 10 -5.62 33.46 24.40
C ASN A 10 -5.06 34.46 23.39
N ASN A 11 -5.11 35.76 23.74
CA ASN A 11 -4.60 36.83 22.91
C ASN A 11 -3.31 37.42 23.51
N LEU A 12 -2.29 37.54 22.67
CA LEU A 12 -1.04 38.22 22.98
C LEU A 12 -0.95 39.54 22.21
N THR A 13 -0.75 40.65 22.90
CA THR A 13 -0.57 41.96 22.27
C THR A 13 0.91 42.32 22.24
N PHE A 14 1.37 42.82 21.11
CA PHE A 14 2.74 43.29 20.92
C PHE A 14 2.73 44.78 20.53
N PRO A 15 3.72 45.56 21.03
CA PRO A 15 3.75 47.02 20.76
C PRO A 15 4.14 47.36 19.33
N ASP A 16 4.81 46.46 18.64
CA ASP A 16 5.30 46.63 17.25
C ASP A 16 5.16 45.33 16.46
N LYS A 17 5.61 45.32 15.21
CA LYS A 17 5.75 44.11 14.39
C LYS A 17 6.47 43.02 15.18
N VAL A 18 6.08 41.77 14.97
CA VAL A 18 6.55 40.62 15.77
C VAL A 18 6.83 39.43 14.88
N THR A 19 7.82 38.62 15.21
CA THR A 19 8.11 37.37 14.56
C THR A 19 7.45 36.18 15.30
N GLY A 20 7.36 35.04 14.65
CA GLY A 20 6.93 33.81 15.30
C GLY A 20 7.84 33.40 16.47
N LEU A 21 9.15 33.70 16.35
CA LEU A 21 10.11 33.47 17.43
C LEU A 21 9.80 34.34 18.66
N ASP A 22 9.51 35.63 18.47
CA ASP A 22 9.14 36.55 19.57
C ASP A 22 7.87 36.08 20.27
N VAL A 23 6.88 35.58 19.51
CA VAL A 23 5.66 34.97 20.08
C VAL A 23 6.00 33.74 20.90
N ALA A 24 6.85 32.86 20.38
CA ALA A 24 7.30 31.66 21.11
C ALA A 24 8.06 32.00 22.41
N GLU A 25 8.93 33.02 22.39
CA GLU A 25 9.68 33.49 23.55
C GLU A 25 8.76 34.06 24.62
N LYS A 26 7.73 34.80 24.20
CA LYS A 26 6.73 35.38 25.12
C LYS A 26 5.91 34.30 25.83
N ILE A 27 5.64 33.17 25.13
CA ILE A 27 4.95 32.02 25.72
C ILE A 27 5.91 31.28 26.69
N SER A 28 7.07 30.84 26.20
CA SER A 28 8.12 30.26 27.03
C SER A 28 9.45 30.11 26.29
N LYS A 29 10.57 30.28 27.04
CA LYS A 29 11.93 30.00 26.50
C LYS A 29 12.12 28.58 26.01
N SER A 30 11.41 27.60 26.59
CA SER A 30 11.45 26.21 26.15
C SER A 30 10.80 26.03 24.77
N LEU A 31 9.65 26.66 24.56
CA LEU A 31 8.96 26.61 23.26
C LEU A 31 9.79 27.30 22.18
N ALA A 32 10.36 28.46 22.44
CA ALA A 32 11.22 29.19 21.50
C ALA A 32 12.42 28.33 21.03
N LYS A 33 13.02 27.57 21.93
CA LYS A 33 14.09 26.62 21.59
C LYS A 33 13.64 25.49 20.66
N GLN A 34 12.41 25.00 20.83
CA GLN A 34 11.85 23.86 20.11
C GLN A 34 11.07 24.25 18.87
N ALA A 35 10.71 25.54 18.73
CA ALA A 35 9.96 26.06 17.60
C ALA A 35 10.75 25.86 16.29
N MET A 36 10.06 25.34 15.28
CA MET A 36 10.59 25.05 13.94
C MET A 36 9.98 26.01 12.92
N VAL A 37 8.65 26.00 12.81
CA VAL A 37 7.86 26.84 11.89
C VAL A 37 6.57 27.29 12.58
N ILE A 38 5.88 28.24 11.95
CA ILE A 38 4.57 28.73 12.41
C ILE A 38 3.52 28.58 11.32
N SER A 39 2.26 28.56 11.72
CA SER A 39 1.15 28.85 10.82
C SER A 39 0.57 30.22 11.18
N VAL A 40 0.35 31.05 10.17
CA VAL A 40 -0.31 32.36 10.28
C VAL A 40 -1.60 32.29 9.48
N ASP A 41 -2.74 32.37 10.14
CA ASP A 41 -4.10 32.23 9.55
C ASP A 41 -4.28 30.94 8.69
N GLY A 42 -3.57 29.87 9.06
CA GLY A 42 -3.60 28.58 8.36
C GLY A 42 -2.42 28.34 7.42
N ASP A 43 -1.73 29.38 6.95
CA ASP A 43 -0.57 29.27 6.06
C ASP A 43 0.72 29.04 6.84
N LEU A 44 1.52 28.05 6.43
CA LEU A 44 2.84 27.80 6.99
C LEU A 44 3.83 28.89 6.58
N LYS A 45 4.60 29.38 7.55
CA LYS A 45 5.62 30.46 7.37
C LYS A 45 6.86 30.12 8.19
N ASP A 46 7.98 30.73 7.79
CA ASP A 46 9.23 30.69 8.54
C ASP A 46 9.03 31.25 9.96
N LEU A 47 9.86 30.82 10.89
CA LEU A 47 9.76 31.27 12.28
C LEU A 47 10.08 32.78 12.44
N ASP A 48 10.88 33.36 11.55
CA ASP A 48 11.25 34.78 11.46
C ASP A 48 10.31 35.61 10.59
N PHE A 49 9.23 35.02 10.07
CA PHE A 49 8.21 35.76 9.31
C PHE A 49 7.65 36.93 10.12
N LEU A 50 7.66 38.11 9.51
CA LEU A 50 7.25 39.36 10.17
C LEU A 50 5.73 39.53 10.13
N ILE A 51 5.11 39.55 11.29
CA ILE A 51 3.66 39.71 11.48
C ILE A 51 3.36 41.14 11.80
N GLU A 52 2.55 41.79 10.96
CA GLU A 52 2.23 43.23 11.04
C GLU A 52 0.76 43.46 11.44
N LYS A 53 -0.11 42.48 11.33
CA LYS A 53 -1.56 42.57 11.53
C LYS A 53 -2.05 41.53 12.53
N ASP A 54 -3.26 41.74 13.03
CA ASP A 54 -3.95 40.75 13.86
C ASP A 54 -4.10 39.45 13.06
N CYS A 55 -3.76 38.31 13.69
CA CYS A 55 -3.83 37.01 13.06
C CYS A 55 -3.93 35.89 14.12
N SER A 56 -4.29 34.70 13.66
CA SER A 56 -4.16 33.47 14.43
C SER A 56 -2.80 32.83 14.18
N ILE A 57 -2.15 32.34 15.24
CA ILE A 57 -0.85 31.68 15.13
C ILE A 57 -0.89 30.29 15.78
N LYS A 58 -0.22 29.32 15.11
CA LYS A 58 0.13 28.03 15.71
C LYS A 58 1.63 27.79 15.54
N ILE A 59 2.32 27.41 16.61
CA ILE A 59 3.76 27.14 16.61
C ILE A 59 3.95 25.64 16.55
N PHE A 60 4.79 25.18 15.61
CA PHE A 60 5.10 23.76 15.43
C PHE A 60 6.52 23.44 15.87
N THR A 61 6.68 22.29 16.47
CA THR A 61 7.95 21.73 16.92
C THR A 61 8.26 20.46 16.10
N SER A 62 9.42 19.86 16.28
CA SER A 62 9.79 18.59 15.63
C SER A 62 8.86 17.40 15.98
N LYS A 63 7.99 17.55 16.98
CA LYS A 63 6.98 16.54 17.36
C LYS A 63 5.70 16.64 16.53
N ASN A 64 5.52 17.73 15.81
CA ASN A 64 4.38 17.95 14.95
C ASN A 64 4.71 17.51 13.52
N PRO A 65 3.74 16.99 12.75
CA PRO A 65 3.96 16.63 11.33
C PRO A 65 4.59 17.75 10.52
N GLU A 66 4.07 18.98 10.66
CA GLU A 66 4.53 20.18 9.94
C GLU A 66 6.00 20.54 10.26
N GLY A 67 6.39 20.40 11.53
CA GLY A 67 7.79 20.63 11.95
C GLY A 67 8.73 19.54 11.42
N LEU A 68 8.31 18.28 11.41
CA LEU A 68 9.07 17.16 10.86
C LEU A 68 9.19 17.26 9.34
N GLU A 69 8.13 17.68 8.65
CA GLU A 69 8.14 17.93 7.20
C GLU A 69 9.14 19.03 6.84
N THR A 70 9.20 20.13 7.63
CA THR A 70 10.20 21.18 7.43
C THR A 70 11.62 20.69 7.67
N ILE A 71 11.86 19.83 8.66
CA ILE A 71 13.17 19.20 8.88
C ILE A 71 13.58 18.38 7.63
N ARG A 72 12.66 17.61 7.04
CA ARG A 72 12.89 16.83 5.81
C ARG A 72 13.19 17.72 4.61
N HIS A 73 12.45 18.81 4.49
CA HIS A 73 12.65 19.81 3.42
C HIS A 73 14.06 20.42 3.51
N ASP A 74 14.46 20.90 4.68
CA ASP A 74 15.80 21.46 4.90
C ASP A 74 16.90 20.41 4.73
N THR A 75 16.62 19.14 5.11
CA THR A 75 17.56 18.05 4.85
C THR A 75 17.78 17.83 3.35
N ALA A 76 16.75 18.02 2.51
CA ALA A 76 16.91 17.98 1.06
C ALA A 76 17.80 19.13 0.55
N HIS A 77 17.69 20.35 1.13
CA HIS A 77 18.55 21.47 0.78
C HIS A 77 20.01 21.24 1.18
N ILE A 78 20.29 20.73 2.38
CA ILE A 78 21.69 20.42 2.76
C ILE A 78 22.25 19.22 1.97
N LEU A 79 21.40 18.31 1.46
CA LEU A 79 21.84 17.30 0.48
C LEU A 79 22.30 17.98 -0.81
N ALA A 80 21.52 18.91 -1.36
CA ALA A 80 21.89 19.64 -2.57
C ALA A 80 23.18 20.44 -2.38
N MET A 81 23.31 21.15 -1.25
CA MET A 81 24.51 21.88 -0.87
C MET A 81 25.74 20.96 -0.75
N ALA A 82 25.60 19.81 -0.07
CA ALA A 82 26.69 18.84 0.10
C ALA A 82 27.14 18.25 -1.24
N VAL A 83 26.20 17.94 -2.13
CA VAL A 83 26.51 17.42 -3.48
C VAL A 83 27.27 18.48 -4.29
N GLN A 84 26.86 19.73 -4.28
CA GLN A 84 27.55 20.79 -5.02
C GLN A 84 28.94 21.12 -4.45
N GLU A 85 29.12 21.01 -3.13
CA GLU A 85 30.44 21.17 -2.50
C GLU A 85 31.42 20.03 -2.86
N LEU A 86 30.94 18.79 -2.91
CA LEU A 86 31.75 17.60 -3.22
C LEU A 86 31.97 17.40 -4.72
N PHE A 87 30.97 17.75 -5.53
CA PHE A 87 30.95 17.53 -6.97
C PHE A 87 30.62 18.81 -7.73
N PRO A 88 31.58 19.75 -7.81
CA PRO A 88 31.40 21.02 -8.51
C PRO A 88 30.90 20.84 -9.95
N GLY A 89 29.95 21.66 -10.37
CA GLY A 89 29.32 21.59 -11.70
C GLY A 89 28.11 20.65 -11.78
N THR A 90 27.74 19.97 -10.70
CA THR A 90 26.47 19.25 -10.62
C THR A 90 25.32 20.27 -10.52
N GLN A 91 24.36 20.19 -11.44
CA GLN A 91 23.17 21.04 -11.37
C GLN A 91 22.14 20.43 -10.44
N VAL A 92 21.50 21.28 -9.64
CA VAL A 92 20.40 20.91 -8.75
C VAL A 92 19.07 21.24 -9.40
N THR A 93 18.05 20.40 -9.19
CA THR A 93 16.74 20.59 -9.81
C THR A 93 15.64 20.80 -8.77
N ILE A 94 15.02 19.73 -8.30
CA ILE A 94 13.96 19.74 -7.28
C ILE A 94 14.22 18.74 -6.17
N GLY A 95 13.82 19.10 -4.94
CA GLY A 95 14.00 18.28 -3.74
C GLY A 95 12.75 18.25 -2.86
N PRO A 96 11.64 17.61 -3.29
CA PRO A 96 10.42 17.55 -2.48
C PRO A 96 10.54 16.60 -1.31
N VAL A 97 9.73 16.88 -0.29
CA VAL A 97 9.45 15.95 0.80
C VAL A 97 8.51 14.85 0.29
N ILE A 98 8.74 13.64 0.77
CA ILE A 98 7.88 12.48 0.54
C ILE A 98 7.50 11.85 1.88
N GLU A 99 6.59 10.88 1.86
CA GLU A 99 6.24 10.13 3.06
C GLU A 99 7.50 9.51 3.70
N ASN A 100 7.77 9.85 4.95
CA ASN A 100 8.93 9.39 5.74
C ASN A 100 10.32 9.77 5.21
N GLY A 101 10.43 10.75 4.31
CA GLY A 101 11.72 11.14 3.76
C GLY A 101 11.68 12.30 2.79
N PHE A 102 12.67 12.34 1.94
CA PHE A 102 12.84 13.34 0.89
C PHE A 102 13.65 12.72 -0.26
N TYR A 103 13.70 13.41 -1.38
CA TYR A 103 14.69 13.15 -2.41
C TYR A 103 15.18 14.46 -3.00
N TYR A 104 16.27 14.39 -3.77
CA TYR A 104 16.71 15.50 -4.61
C TYR A 104 17.21 14.97 -5.97
N ASP A 105 16.87 15.67 -7.06
CA ASP A 105 17.25 15.32 -8.41
C ASP A 105 18.44 16.17 -8.87
N PHE A 106 19.43 15.50 -9.46
CA PHE A 106 20.69 16.07 -9.89
C PHE A 106 20.97 15.77 -11.36
N ALA A 107 21.41 16.79 -12.12
CA ALA A 107 21.97 16.59 -13.44
C ALA A 107 23.48 16.51 -13.33
N ARG A 108 24.04 15.30 -13.53
CA ARG A 108 25.47 14.99 -13.47
C ARG A 108 25.80 13.93 -14.51
N LYS A 109 26.96 14.06 -15.20
CA LYS A 109 27.40 13.11 -16.23
C LYS A 109 27.79 11.75 -15.64
N GLU A 110 28.52 11.77 -14.53
CA GLU A 110 28.97 10.56 -13.85
C GLU A 110 27.91 10.08 -12.85
N PRO A 111 27.57 8.78 -12.81
CA PRO A 111 26.59 8.26 -11.86
C PRO A 111 27.12 8.33 -10.42
N PHE A 112 26.23 8.58 -9.47
CA PHE A 112 26.53 8.43 -8.05
C PHE A 112 26.66 6.95 -7.69
N THR A 113 27.61 6.66 -6.82
CA THR A 113 27.88 5.31 -6.27
C THR A 113 27.42 5.22 -4.82
N GLU A 114 27.41 4.02 -4.24
CA GLU A 114 27.10 3.84 -2.80
C GLU A 114 28.17 4.52 -1.91
N ASP A 115 29.44 4.52 -2.32
CA ASP A 115 30.53 5.21 -1.61
C ASP A 115 30.33 6.73 -1.61
N ASP A 116 29.80 7.29 -2.70
CA ASP A 116 29.45 8.71 -2.77
C ASP A 116 28.37 9.08 -1.75
N LEU A 117 27.38 8.21 -1.52
CA LEU A 117 26.33 8.47 -0.54
C LEU A 117 26.89 8.64 0.88
N GLU A 118 27.86 7.85 1.27
CA GLU A 118 28.51 7.97 2.58
C GLU A 118 29.29 9.28 2.71
N GLN A 119 30.01 9.68 1.66
CA GLN A 119 30.74 10.95 1.62
C GLN A 119 29.80 12.14 1.68
N ILE A 120 28.71 12.11 0.91
CA ILE A 120 27.66 13.15 0.91
C ILE A 120 27.03 13.26 2.30
N GLU A 121 26.65 12.14 2.92
CA GLU A 121 26.05 12.13 4.26
C GLU A 121 26.99 12.72 5.31
N ASN A 122 28.28 12.42 5.25
CA ASN A 122 29.28 13.01 6.15
C ASN A 122 29.41 14.53 5.90
N LYS A 123 29.38 14.97 4.64
CA LYS A 123 29.39 16.40 4.30
C LYS A 123 28.13 17.12 4.79
N MET A 124 26.96 16.50 4.67
CA MET A 124 25.71 17.03 5.25
C MET A 124 25.83 17.24 6.76
N LYS A 125 26.45 16.30 7.50
CA LYS A 125 26.69 16.45 8.95
C LYS A 125 27.64 17.61 9.28
N GLU A 126 28.65 17.86 8.45
CA GLU A 126 29.51 19.05 8.57
C GLU A 126 28.73 20.36 8.35
N ILE A 127 27.84 20.40 7.35
CA ILE A 127 26.99 21.57 7.07
C ILE A 127 26.06 21.86 8.25
N VAL A 128 25.46 20.82 8.86
CA VAL A 128 24.65 20.98 10.08
C VAL A 128 25.48 21.60 11.22
N ASP A 129 26.75 21.15 11.41
CA ASP A 129 27.64 21.69 12.44
C ASP A 129 28.03 23.16 12.20
N ARG A 130 28.04 23.63 10.97
CA ARG A 130 28.30 25.04 10.66
C ARG A 130 27.22 25.95 11.23
N ASN A 131 25.98 25.44 11.41
CA ASN A 131 24.83 26.15 11.94
C ASN A 131 24.58 27.49 11.22
N GLU A 132 24.62 27.46 9.90
CA GLU A 132 24.45 28.63 9.02
C GLU A 132 23.00 29.13 9.10
N ILE A 133 22.83 30.47 9.22
CA ILE A 133 21.51 31.09 9.34
C ILE A 133 20.80 31.02 7.99
N THR A 134 19.54 30.64 8.01
CA THR A 134 18.66 30.65 6.85
C THR A 134 18.10 32.05 6.63
N LYS A 135 18.12 32.52 5.39
CA LYS A 135 17.59 33.84 5.01
C LYS A 135 16.77 33.75 3.74
N ARG A 136 15.54 34.28 3.78
CA ARG A 136 14.67 34.40 2.62
C ARG A 136 14.82 35.76 1.94
N GLU A 137 14.96 35.73 0.61
CA GLU A 137 14.90 36.95 -0.23
C GLU A 137 13.89 36.72 -1.35
N VAL A 138 13.18 37.79 -1.72
CA VAL A 138 12.33 37.83 -2.92
C VAL A 138 13.07 38.57 -4.02
N TRP A 139 13.30 37.90 -5.14
CA TRP A 139 14.04 38.46 -6.25
C TRP A 139 13.11 38.80 -7.43
N GLU A 140 13.51 39.81 -8.18
CA GLU A 140 12.90 40.10 -9.49
C GLU A 140 13.19 38.89 -10.43
N ARG A 141 12.16 38.46 -11.16
CA ARG A 141 12.18 37.23 -11.99
C ARG A 141 13.35 37.19 -12.97
N ASN A 142 13.54 38.25 -13.78
CA ASN A 142 14.60 38.24 -14.78
C ASN A 142 15.99 38.25 -14.15
N LYS A 143 16.14 38.93 -13.00
CA LYS A 143 17.37 38.89 -12.21
C LYS A 143 17.66 37.47 -11.74
N ALA A 144 16.66 36.77 -11.23
CA ALA A 144 16.80 35.37 -10.77
C ALA A 144 17.17 34.43 -11.93
N ILE A 145 16.46 34.53 -13.08
CA ILE A 145 16.75 33.74 -14.28
C ILE A 145 18.19 33.96 -14.74
N SER A 146 18.63 35.20 -14.86
CA SER A 146 20.00 35.56 -15.31
C SER A 146 21.04 34.99 -14.35
N HIS A 147 20.82 35.16 -13.05
CA HIS A 147 21.72 34.67 -12.01
C HIS A 147 21.92 33.14 -12.08
N PHE A 148 20.84 32.36 -12.15
CA PHE A 148 20.94 30.90 -12.22
C PHE A 148 21.55 30.42 -13.55
N LYS A 149 21.25 31.09 -14.67
CA LYS A 149 21.92 30.83 -15.97
C LYS A 149 23.44 31.12 -15.92
N GLU A 150 23.87 32.19 -15.29
CA GLU A 150 25.29 32.52 -15.12
C GLU A 150 26.02 31.49 -14.23
N LYS A 151 25.34 30.94 -13.24
CA LYS A 151 25.86 29.84 -12.40
C LYS A 151 25.85 28.46 -13.07
N GLY A 152 25.26 28.35 -14.28
CA GLY A 152 25.12 27.07 -14.97
C GLY A 152 23.96 26.22 -14.48
N GLU A 153 23.09 26.75 -13.61
CA GLU A 153 21.88 26.09 -13.08
C GLU A 153 20.69 26.27 -14.02
N THR A 154 20.77 25.65 -15.19
CA THR A 154 19.77 25.84 -16.27
C THR A 154 18.40 25.32 -15.88
N TYR A 155 18.29 24.23 -15.13
CA TYR A 155 17.02 23.69 -14.63
C TYR A 155 16.33 24.63 -13.65
N LYS A 156 17.08 25.35 -12.79
CA LYS A 156 16.51 26.36 -11.89
C LYS A 156 15.98 27.55 -12.67
N ALA A 157 16.69 27.99 -13.69
CA ALA A 157 16.22 29.06 -14.57
C ALA A 157 14.91 28.68 -15.27
N GLU A 158 14.82 27.44 -15.79
CA GLU A 158 13.61 26.90 -16.43
C GLU A 158 12.43 26.77 -15.46
N LEU A 159 12.69 26.39 -14.20
CA LEU A 159 11.66 26.37 -13.16
C LEU A 159 11.12 27.78 -12.86
N ILE A 160 11.99 28.79 -12.78
CA ILE A 160 11.58 30.18 -12.55
C ILE A 160 10.74 30.70 -13.71
N GLU A 161 11.11 30.38 -14.97
CA GLU A 161 10.34 30.73 -16.16
C GLU A 161 8.91 30.18 -16.12
N ALA A 162 8.72 29.00 -15.50
CA ALA A 162 7.43 28.32 -15.37
C ALA A 162 6.56 28.81 -14.19
N ILE A 163 7.09 29.62 -13.26
CA ILE A 163 6.30 30.20 -12.15
C ILE A 163 5.29 31.21 -12.70
N PRO A 164 4.01 31.19 -12.30
CA PRO A 164 3.02 32.20 -12.72
C PRO A 164 3.48 33.64 -12.42
N GLU A 165 3.13 34.60 -13.31
CA GLU A 165 3.59 35.99 -13.19
C GLU A 165 3.17 36.71 -11.89
N ASN A 166 2.09 36.26 -11.28
CA ASN A 166 1.56 36.79 -10.02
C ASN A 166 2.18 36.16 -8.76
N GLU A 167 3.10 35.24 -8.92
CA GLU A 167 3.80 34.61 -7.79
C GLU A 167 5.20 35.17 -7.60
N ASP A 168 5.60 35.30 -6.32
CA ASP A 168 6.94 35.73 -5.92
C ASP A 168 7.99 34.68 -6.26
N VAL A 169 9.18 35.11 -6.70
CA VAL A 169 10.36 34.29 -6.84
C VAL A 169 11.17 34.39 -5.56
N SER A 170 11.02 33.43 -4.66
CA SER A 170 11.75 33.40 -3.39
C SER A 170 12.99 32.53 -3.48
N ILE A 171 14.08 33.09 -2.95
CA ILE A 171 15.40 32.46 -2.86
C ILE A 171 15.75 32.31 -1.38
N TYR A 172 16.12 31.10 -0.98
CA TYR A 172 16.56 30.82 0.37
C TYR A 172 18.07 30.59 0.41
N PHE A 173 18.73 31.29 1.32
CA PHE A 173 20.16 31.23 1.57
C PHE A 173 20.44 30.40 2.81
N HIS A 174 21.45 29.54 2.75
CA HIS A 174 22.08 28.85 3.87
C HIS A 174 23.58 29.25 3.84
N GLY A 175 23.95 30.28 4.59
CA GLY A 175 25.23 30.91 4.44
C GLY A 175 25.40 31.52 3.03
N ASP A 176 26.46 31.12 2.31
CA ASP A 176 26.73 31.57 0.94
C ASP A 176 26.01 30.74 -0.14
N TRP A 177 25.52 29.53 0.21
CA TRP A 177 24.75 28.68 -0.70
C TRP A 177 23.27 29.12 -0.73
N HIS A 178 22.64 29.01 -1.90
CA HIS A 178 21.23 29.40 -2.04
C HIS A 178 20.51 28.59 -3.12
N ASP A 179 19.21 28.50 -2.96
CA ASP A 179 18.34 27.75 -3.87
C ASP A 179 16.98 28.44 -4.04
N LEU A 180 16.34 28.16 -5.19
CA LEU A 180 14.95 28.53 -5.47
C LEU A 180 14.03 27.68 -4.62
N CYS A 181 13.24 28.28 -3.72
CA CYS A 181 12.30 27.56 -2.89
C CYS A 181 11.12 28.43 -2.43
N ARG A 182 9.97 27.79 -2.22
CA ARG A 182 8.77 28.43 -1.64
C ARG A 182 8.81 28.52 -0.12
N GLY A 183 9.60 27.67 0.54
CA GLY A 183 9.63 27.52 2.00
C GLY A 183 8.40 26.78 2.54
N PRO A 184 8.15 26.79 3.88
CA PRO A 184 9.04 27.43 4.86
C PRO A 184 10.31 26.63 5.15
N HIS A 185 11.28 27.28 5.79
CA HIS A 185 12.54 26.71 6.22
C HIS A 185 12.80 26.93 7.72
N LEU A 186 13.70 26.11 8.28
CA LEU A 186 14.21 26.28 9.64
C LEU A 186 15.13 27.50 9.72
N SER A 187 15.25 28.12 10.88
CA SER A 187 16.05 29.33 11.09
C SER A 187 17.55 29.15 10.88
N SER A 188 18.06 27.92 10.93
CA SER A 188 19.46 27.59 10.63
C SER A 188 19.65 26.11 10.30
N THR A 189 20.75 25.78 9.58
CA THR A 189 21.12 24.40 9.25
C THR A 189 21.31 23.53 10.50
N GLY A 190 21.74 24.09 11.62
CA GLY A 190 21.89 23.38 12.89
C GLY A 190 20.59 22.88 13.52
N LYS A 191 19.46 23.50 13.17
CA LYS A 191 18.12 23.06 13.63
C LYS A 191 17.64 21.75 13.00
N ILE A 192 18.22 21.35 11.88
CA ILE A 192 17.90 20.07 11.19
C ILE A 192 18.25 18.89 12.11
N GLY A 193 19.37 18.97 12.85
CA GLY A 193 19.95 17.82 13.56
C GLY A 193 20.68 16.87 12.61
N LYS A 194 21.24 15.79 13.17
CA LYS A 194 22.03 14.79 12.41
C LYS A 194 21.32 13.45 12.27
N PHE A 195 20.01 13.44 12.46
CA PHE A 195 19.20 12.21 12.49
C PHE A 195 18.62 11.89 11.11
N PHE A 196 19.51 11.80 10.11
CA PHE A 196 19.15 11.50 8.72
C PHE A 196 20.03 10.39 8.16
N LYS A 197 19.55 9.76 7.08
CA LYS A 197 20.25 8.73 6.33
C LYS A 197 19.93 8.84 4.85
N LEU A 198 20.94 8.80 3.99
CA LEU A 198 20.76 8.61 2.55
C LEU A 198 20.55 7.12 2.28
N THR A 199 19.57 6.79 1.44
CA THR A 199 19.10 5.40 1.30
C THR A 199 19.41 4.76 -0.03
N LYS A 200 19.22 5.48 -1.14
CA LYS A 200 19.47 4.92 -2.48
C LYS A 200 19.62 6.00 -3.54
N VAL A 201 20.21 5.58 -4.68
CA VAL A 201 20.21 6.35 -5.93
C VAL A 201 19.30 5.67 -6.95
N SER A 202 18.59 6.45 -7.77
CA SER A 202 17.84 5.95 -8.93
C SER A 202 17.89 6.97 -10.08
N GLY A 203 17.57 6.53 -11.30
CA GLY A 203 17.24 7.42 -12.40
C GLY A 203 15.84 8.02 -12.25
N ALA A 204 15.66 9.26 -12.74
CA ALA A 204 14.37 9.91 -12.87
C ALA A 204 14.38 10.84 -14.09
N TYR A 205 13.35 10.77 -14.93
CA TYR A 205 13.26 11.69 -16.06
C TYR A 205 12.83 13.09 -15.61
N TRP A 206 13.45 14.11 -16.19
CA TRP A 206 13.07 15.50 -15.91
C TRP A 206 11.57 15.72 -16.18
N ARG A 207 10.85 16.29 -15.20
CA ARG A 207 9.39 16.48 -15.21
C ARG A 207 8.58 15.19 -15.41
N GLY A 208 9.17 14.02 -15.17
CA GLY A 208 8.49 12.73 -15.31
C GLY A 208 8.23 12.28 -16.75
N ASP A 209 8.75 12.99 -17.76
CA ASP A 209 8.59 12.66 -19.18
C ASP A 209 9.81 11.86 -19.67
N SER A 210 9.58 10.65 -20.17
CA SER A 210 10.64 9.76 -20.69
C SER A 210 11.38 10.29 -21.92
N ASN A 211 10.87 11.34 -22.56
CA ASN A 211 11.53 12.02 -23.67
C ASN A 211 12.56 13.05 -23.19
N ASN A 212 12.53 13.45 -21.91
CA ASN A 212 13.46 14.39 -21.32
C ASN A 212 14.71 13.69 -20.79
N GLU A 213 15.70 14.51 -20.40
CA GLU A 213 16.97 14.02 -19.85
C GLU A 213 16.76 13.22 -18.56
N MET A 214 17.53 12.12 -18.43
CA MET A 214 17.53 11.31 -17.21
C MET A 214 18.44 11.93 -16.17
N LEU A 215 17.86 12.31 -15.05
CA LEU A 215 18.52 12.83 -13.86
C LEU A 215 18.84 11.70 -12.88
N GLN A 216 19.69 12.00 -11.92
CA GLN A 216 20.02 11.11 -10.83
C GLN A 216 19.32 11.57 -9.56
N ARG A 217 18.49 10.70 -8.99
CA ARG A 217 17.70 10.96 -7.78
C ARG A 217 18.34 10.30 -6.59
N ILE A 218 18.71 11.09 -5.58
CA ILE A 218 19.18 10.58 -4.27
C ILE A 218 18.01 10.67 -3.30
N TYR A 219 17.68 9.54 -2.67
CA TYR A 219 16.68 9.45 -1.62
C TYR A 219 17.31 9.50 -0.23
N GLY A 220 16.62 10.12 0.70
CA GLY A 220 17.00 10.14 2.10
C GLY A 220 15.80 10.16 3.03
N THR A 221 16.08 9.95 4.32
CA THR A 221 15.11 10.07 5.40
C THR A 221 15.66 10.96 6.50
N SER A 222 14.80 11.70 7.20
CA SER A 222 15.21 12.56 8.32
C SER A 222 14.14 12.56 9.41
N TRP A 223 14.60 12.57 10.66
CA TRP A 223 13.78 12.36 11.86
C TRP A 223 14.13 13.35 12.96
N ALA A 224 13.22 13.51 13.94
CA ALA A 224 13.41 14.42 15.06
C ALA A 224 14.46 13.94 16.06
N THR A 225 14.66 12.62 16.19
CA THR A 225 15.59 12.01 17.14
C THR A 225 16.32 10.81 16.52
N GLN A 226 17.47 10.43 17.09
CA GLN A 226 18.19 9.22 16.70
C GLN A 226 17.33 7.96 16.88
N LYS A 227 16.55 7.91 17.95
CA LYS A 227 15.65 6.79 18.23
C LYS A 227 14.63 6.59 17.09
N ASP A 228 14.00 7.68 16.62
CA ASP A 228 13.02 7.61 15.53
C ASP A 228 13.67 7.15 14.22
N LEU A 229 14.89 7.62 13.94
CA LEU A 229 15.67 7.17 12.78
C LEU A 229 16.00 5.67 12.87
N ASP A 230 16.50 5.21 14.02
CA ASP A 230 16.87 3.80 14.24
C ASP A 230 15.64 2.88 14.12
N GLU A 231 14.50 3.29 14.68
CA GLU A 231 13.24 2.54 14.57
C GLU A 231 12.76 2.48 13.11
N TYR A 232 12.88 3.58 12.37
CA TYR A 232 12.55 3.60 10.95
C TYR A 232 13.47 2.68 10.12
N LEU A 233 14.79 2.78 10.29
CA LEU A 233 15.77 1.96 9.57
C LEU A 233 15.57 0.47 9.88
N LYS A 234 15.32 0.12 11.14
CA LYS A 234 14.98 -1.25 11.52
C LYS A 234 13.70 -1.75 10.84
N ARG A 235 12.68 -0.88 10.74
CA ARG A 235 11.44 -1.22 10.04
C ARG A 235 11.67 -1.47 8.54
N ILE A 236 12.52 -0.68 7.89
CA ILE A 236 12.89 -0.89 6.48
C ILE A 236 13.66 -2.20 6.30
N GLU A 237 14.65 -2.47 7.15
CA GLU A 237 15.40 -3.74 7.13
C GLU A 237 14.49 -4.95 7.31
N GLU A 238 13.54 -4.87 8.25
CA GLU A 238 12.55 -5.93 8.45
C GLU A 238 11.61 -6.06 7.25
N ALA A 239 11.23 -4.96 6.59
CA ALA A 239 10.43 -5.00 5.37
C ALA A 239 11.17 -5.71 4.21
N GLU A 240 12.46 -5.42 4.03
CA GLU A 240 13.30 -6.09 3.02
C GLU A 240 13.47 -7.59 3.28
N LYS A 241 13.63 -7.99 4.55
CA LYS A 241 13.70 -9.42 4.93
C LYS A 241 12.39 -10.15 4.65
N ARG A 242 11.25 -9.44 4.69
CA ARG A 242 9.91 -9.97 4.47
C ARG A 242 9.41 -9.84 3.04
N ASP A 243 10.16 -9.19 2.15
CA ASP A 243 9.75 -8.95 0.76
C ASP A 243 9.25 -10.25 0.10
N HIS A 244 7.98 -10.23 -0.32
CA HIS A 244 7.30 -11.40 -0.91
C HIS A 244 7.99 -11.91 -2.18
N ARG A 245 8.72 -11.05 -2.91
CA ARG A 245 9.47 -11.44 -4.12
C ARG A 245 10.68 -12.31 -3.75
N LYS A 246 11.39 -11.93 -2.68
CA LYS A 246 12.52 -12.68 -2.14
C LYS A 246 12.05 -13.99 -1.51
N LEU A 247 11.10 -13.91 -0.60
CA LEU A 247 10.55 -15.09 0.08
C LEU A 247 9.84 -16.03 -0.91
N GLY A 248 9.11 -15.48 -1.88
CA GLY A 248 8.46 -16.27 -2.92
C GLY A 248 9.44 -17.09 -3.75
N LYS A 249 10.62 -16.54 -4.05
CA LYS A 249 11.71 -17.26 -4.71
C LYS A 249 12.34 -18.33 -3.80
N GLU A 250 12.65 -17.98 -2.53
CA GLU A 250 13.23 -18.92 -1.54
C GLU A 250 12.30 -20.11 -1.24
N MET A 251 11.00 -19.86 -1.21
CA MET A 251 9.96 -20.86 -0.95
C MET A 251 9.47 -21.60 -2.20
N ASP A 252 9.95 -21.20 -3.38
CA ASP A 252 9.53 -21.75 -4.67
C ASP A 252 8.01 -21.61 -4.91
N LEU A 253 7.49 -20.37 -4.76
CA LEU A 253 6.06 -20.12 -4.89
C LEU A 253 5.66 -19.62 -6.29
N PHE A 254 6.41 -18.70 -6.87
CA PHE A 254 6.08 -18.05 -8.14
C PHE A 254 7.28 -17.35 -8.77
N HIS A 255 7.12 -16.98 -10.06
CA HIS A 255 8.01 -16.04 -10.75
C HIS A 255 7.24 -15.17 -11.76
N PHE A 256 7.93 -14.16 -12.29
CA PHE A 256 7.47 -13.30 -13.38
C PHE A 256 8.39 -13.41 -14.57
N ARG A 257 7.87 -13.15 -15.79
CA ARG A 257 8.59 -13.17 -17.05
C ARG A 257 8.25 -11.95 -17.90
N GLU A 258 9.17 -11.56 -18.77
CA GLU A 258 9.00 -10.41 -19.67
C GLU A 258 7.93 -10.67 -20.72
N GLU A 259 7.71 -11.93 -21.10
CA GLU A 259 6.69 -12.33 -22.07
C GLU A 259 5.26 -12.13 -21.55
N SER A 260 5.08 -11.99 -20.24
CA SER A 260 3.77 -11.77 -19.59
C SER A 260 3.89 -10.79 -18.42
N PRO A 261 4.18 -9.51 -18.70
CA PRO A 261 4.44 -8.52 -17.64
C PRO A 261 3.19 -8.30 -16.78
N GLY A 262 3.37 -8.41 -15.46
CA GLY A 262 2.27 -8.27 -14.51
C GLY A 262 1.35 -9.48 -14.42
N SER A 263 1.74 -10.65 -14.95
CA SER A 263 1.04 -11.92 -14.78
C SER A 263 1.92 -12.93 -14.06
N VAL A 264 1.34 -13.66 -13.12
CA VAL A 264 2.07 -14.55 -12.22
C VAL A 264 2.17 -15.95 -12.79
N PHE A 265 3.38 -16.53 -12.82
CA PHE A 265 3.60 -17.96 -13.02
C PHE A 265 3.68 -18.64 -11.65
N TRP A 266 2.60 -19.31 -11.27
CA TRP A 266 2.52 -20.03 -10.01
C TRP A 266 3.22 -21.38 -10.10
N HIS A 267 4.12 -21.67 -9.15
CA HIS A 267 4.71 -22.99 -8.99
C HIS A 267 3.78 -23.90 -8.16
N GLU A 268 4.10 -25.18 -8.06
CA GLU A 268 3.28 -26.15 -7.32
C GLU A 268 2.91 -25.68 -5.90
N ARG A 269 3.89 -25.18 -5.14
CA ARG A 269 3.68 -24.70 -3.77
C ARG A 269 2.85 -23.42 -3.72
N GLY A 270 3.15 -22.48 -4.61
CA GLY A 270 2.37 -21.24 -4.69
C GLY A 270 0.93 -21.48 -5.08
N TRP A 271 0.72 -22.38 -6.05
CA TRP A 271 -0.62 -22.80 -6.45
C TRP A 271 -1.36 -23.56 -5.34
N ALA A 272 -0.67 -24.39 -4.56
CA ALA A 272 -1.25 -25.05 -3.39
C ALA A 272 -1.73 -24.03 -2.33
N LEU A 273 -0.95 -22.99 -2.04
CA LEU A 273 -1.36 -21.90 -1.15
C LEU A 273 -2.59 -21.17 -1.69
N PHE A 274 -2.57 -20.84 -3.00
CA PHE A 274 -3.67 -20.19 -3.68
C PHE A 274 -4.97 -21.00 -3.55
N GLN A 275 -4.92 -22.30 -3.82
CA GLN A 275 -6.08 -23.20 -3.71
C GLN A 275 -6.58 -23.37 -2.26
N LYS A 276 -5.67 -23.41 -1.28
CA LYS A 276 -6.06 -23.47 0.14
C LYS A 276 -6.88 -22.22 0.55
N LEU A 277 -6.47 -21.04 0.12
CA LEU A 277 -7.22 -19.79 0.39
C LEU A 277 -8.59 -19.80 -0.30
N ILE A 278 -8.66 -20.23 -1.57
CA ILE A 278 -9.94 -20.38 -2.28
C ILE A 278 -10.86 -21.36 -1.54
N ASN A 279 -10.36 -22.53 -1.15
CA ASN A 279 -11.18 -23.53 -0.48
C ASN A 279 -11.66 -23.07 0.90
N TYR A 280 -10.80 -22.35 1.64
CA TYR A 280 -11.20 -21.72 2.89
C TYR A 280 -12.34 -20.71 2.65
N MET A 281 -12.19 -19.83 1.65
CA MET A 281 -13.21 -18.85 1.31
C MET A 281 -14.51 -19.47 0.84
N ARG A 282 -14.46 -20.54 0.03
CA ARG A 282 -15.66 -21.28 -0.39
C ARG A 282 -16.47 -21.76 0.82
N GLY A 283 -15.79 -22.38 1.80
CA GLY A 283 -16.46 -22.82 3.03
C GLY A 283 -17.11 -21.67 3.79
N ARG A 284 -16.43 -20.52 3.91
CA ARG A 284 -16.98 -19.33 4.59
C ARG A 284 -18.15 -18.70 3.81
N GLN A 285 -18.05 -18.66 2.48
CA GLN A 285 -19.10 -18.10 1.61
C GLN A 285 -20.33 -19.01 1.55
N ASP A 286 -20.14 -20.34 1.44
CA ASP A 286 -21.24 -21.31 1.45
C ASP A 286 -22.02 -21.23 2.77
N ALA A 287 -21.32 -21.20 3.91
CA ALA A 287 -21.92 -21.03 5.22
C ALA A 287 -22.69 -19.70 5.37
N ALA A 288 -22.28 -18.64 4.65
CA ALA A 288 -22.96 -17.33 4.60
C ALA A 288 -24.05 -17.26 3.50
N GLY A 289 -24.37 -18.37 2.83
CA GLY A 289 -25.44 -18.47 1.84
C GLY A 289 -25.13 -17.88 0.46
N TYR A 290 -23.85 -17.72 0.10
CA TYR A 290 -23.46 -17.32 -1.24
C TYR A 290 -23.53 -18.48 -2.23
N LYS A 291 -23.85 -18.17 -3.48
CA LYS A 291 -23.85 -19.12 -4.59
C LYS A 291 -22.69 -18.80 -5.54
N GLU A 292 -21.75 -19.73 -5.68
CA GLU A 292 -20.62 -19.56 -6.58
C GLU A 292 -21.07 -19.73 -8.04
N VAL A 293 -20.67 -18.80 -8.88
CA VAL A 293 -20.89 -18.82 -10.34
C VAL A 293 -19.57 -18.63 -11.08
N ASN A 294 -19.60 -18.78 -12.40
CA ASN A 294 -18.47 -18.44 -13.26
C ASN A 294 -19.00 -17.74 -14.52
N THR A 295 -18.47 -16.55 -14.80
CA THR A 295 -18.87 -15.74 -15.96
C THR A 295 -17.77 -15.70 -17.01
N PRO A 296 -18.10 -15.52 -18.31
CA PRO A 296 -17.11 -15.44 -19.38
C PRO A 296 -16.04 -14.37 -19.13
N GLU A 297 -14.80 -14.68 -19.49
CA GLU A 297 -13.69 -13.71 -19.38
C GLU A 297 -13.69 -12.70 -20.52
N ILE A 298 -14.14 -13.10 -21.72
CA ILE A 298 -14.18 -12.27 -22.92
C ILE A 298 -15.63 -11.94 -23.22
N LEU A 299 -15.95 -10.65 -23.28
CA LEU A 299 -17.30 -10.15 -23.45
C LEU A 299 -17.33 -9.03 -24.51
N ASP A 300 -18.46 -8.94 -25.24
CA ASP A 300 -18.68 -7.92 -26.25
C ASP A 300 -18.61 -6.49 -25.66
N ARG A 301 -18.03 -5.58 -26.41
CA ARG A 301 -17.90 -4.15 -26.08
C ARG A 301 -19.22 -3.51 -25.67
N GLN A 302 -20.34 -3.89 -26.30
CA GLN A 302 -21.66 -3.31 -26.02
C GLN A 302 -22.08 -3.46 -24.54
N LEU A 303 -21.70 -4.56 -23.88
CA LEU A 303 -21.97 -4.75 -22.45
C LEU A 303 -21.23 -3.71 -21.60
N TRP A 304 -19.99 -3.41 -21.97
CA TRP A 304 -19.15 -2.45 -21.28
C TRP A 304 -19.59 -1.00 -21.51
N GLU A 305 -20.07 -0.69 -22.71
CA GLU A 305 -20.69 0.62 -23.03
C GLU A 305 -21.97 0.82 -22.24
N LYS A 306 -22.87 -0.17 -22.25
CA LYS A 306 -24.14 -0.11 -21.52
C LYS A 306 -23.94 0.06 -20.01
N SER A 307 -22.98 -0.63 -19.43
CA SER A 307 -22.64 -0.52 -18.02
C SER A 307 -21.88 0.76 -17.65
N GLY A 308 -21.34 1.50 -18.63
CA GLY A 308 -20.51 2.70 -18.42
C GLY A 308 -19.02 2.45 -18.17
N HIS A 309 -18.59 1.19 -18.11
CA HIS A 309 -17.18 0.86 -17.91
C HIS A 309 -16.31 1.29 -19.09
N TRP A 310 -16.82 1.22 -20.31
CA TRP A 310 -16.07 1.61 -21.49
C TRP A 310 -15.64 3.08 -21.46
N GLU A 311 -16.54 3.97 -21.07
CA GLU A 311 -16.27 5.40 -21.00
C GLU A 311 -15.32 5.77 -19.85
N LYS A 312 -15.50 5.14 -18.68
CA LYS A 312 -14.81 5.52 -17.44
C LYS A 312 -13.53 4.71 -17.19
N TYR A 313 -13.38 3.56 -17.84
CA TYR A 313 -12.32 2.60 -17.55
C TYR A 313 -11.64 2.02 -18.80
N GLY A 314 -12.00 2.50 -20.01
CA GLY A 314 -11.56 1.94 -21.30
C GLY A 314 -10.04 1.88 -21.47
N GLU A 315 -9.30 2.88 -21.00
CA GLU A 315 -7.83 2.93 -21.09
C GLU A 315 -7.14 1.78 -20.30
N ASN A 316 -7.82 1.23 -19.31
CA ASN A 316 -7.32 0.12 -18.50
C ASN A 316 -7.81 -1.24 -18.96
N MET A 317 -8.53 -1.33 -20.09
CA MET A 317 -9.08 -2.57 -20.60
C MET A 317 -8.19 -3.17 -21.70
N TYR A 318 -8.04 -4.50 -21.65
CA TYR A 318 -7.51 -5.25 -22.78
C TYR A 318 -8.62 -5.51 -23.80
N THR A 319 -8.40 -5.12 -25.04
CA THR A 319 -9.37 -5.28 -26.12
C THR A 319 -8.78 -6.11 -27.27
N SER A 320 -9.64 -6.79 -27.99
CA SER A 320 -9.31 -7.55 -29.20
C SER A 320 -10.38 -7.35 -30.26
N GLU A 321 -9.98 -7.23 -31.49
CA GLU A 321 -10.88 -7.19 -32.64
C GLU A 321 -10.86 -8.54 -33.34
N THR A 322 -12.04 -9.06 -33.66
CA THR A 322 -12.22 -10.33 -34.37
C THR A 322 -12.26 -10.13 -35.91
N PRO A 323 -12.06 -11.18 -36.73
CA PRO A 323 -12.10 -11.06 -38.18
C PRO A 323 -13.43 -10.53 -38.78
N ASP A 324 -14.52 -10.59 -38.01
CA ASP A 324 -15.84 -10.03 -38.36
C ASP A 324 -16.04 -8.60 -37.76
N GLU A 325 -14.94 -7.91 -37.47
CA GLU A 325 -14.89 -6.50 -37.01
C GLU A 325 -15.63 -6.23 -35.69
N LYS A 326 -15.84 -7.26 -34.88
CA LYS A 326 -16.39 -7.07 -33.52
C LYS A 326 -15.27 -6.83 -32.49
N VAL A 327 -15.51 -5.89 -31.60
CA VAL A 327 -14.59 -5.58 -30.52
C VAL A 327 -15.04 -6.30 -29.26
N PHE A 328 -14.14 -7.09 -28.70
CA PHE A 328 -14.31 -7.75 -27.40
C PHE A 328 -13.33 -7.18 -26.40
N ALA A 329 -13.69 -7.24 -25.13
CA ALA A 329 -12.79 -6.90 -24.03
C ALA A 329 -12.65 -8.07 -23.07
N ILE A 330 -11.44 -8.25 -22.54
CA ILE A 330 -11.21 -9.13 -21.40
C ILE A 330 -11.75 -8.41 -20.17
N LYS A 331 -12.59 -9.06 -19.37
CA LYS A 331 -13.28 -8.42 -18.25
C LYS A 331 -12.30 -7.79 -17.25
N PRO A 332 -12.43 -6.48 -16.94
CA PRO A 332 -11.69 -5.83 -15.86
C PRO A 332 -12.38 -5.97 -14.51
N MET A 333 -13.67 -6.37 -14.51
CA MET A 333 -14.56 -6.53 -13.36
C MET A 333 -15.61 -7.61 -13.64
N ASN A 334 -16.21 -8.19 -12.59
CA ASN A 334 -17.22 -9.25 -12.73
C ASN A 334 -18.66 -8.73 -12.68
N CYS A 335 -18.89 -7.50 -12.22
CA CYS A 335 -20.23 -6.95 -11.96
C CYS A 335 -21.21 -7.04 -13.15
N PRO A 336 -20.88 -6.68 -14.41
CA PRO A 336 -21.82 -6.84 -15.51
C PRO A 336 -22.18 -8.29 -15.77
N GLY A 337 -21.21 -9.23 -15.60
CA GLY A 337 -21.46 -10.67 -15.75
C GLY A 337 -22.45 -11.19 -14.71
N HIS A 338 -22.32 -10.80 -13.45
CA HIS A 338 -23.24 -11.20 -12.38
C HIS A 338 -24.64 -10.63 -12.60
N ILE A 339 -24.78 -9.42 -13.14
CA ILE A 339 -26.09 -8.87 -13.49
C ILE A 339 -26.74 -9.72 -14.63
N GLN A 340 -25.94 -10.20 -15.60
CA GLN A 340 -26.48 -11.11 -16.63
C GLN A 340 -26.96 -12.45 -16.02
N VAL A 341 -26.27 -12.96 -14.99
CA VAL A 341 -26.73 -14.15 -14.26
C VAL A 341 -28.01 -13.85 -13.49
N PHE A 342 -28.11 -12.69 -12.82
CA PHE A 342 -29.33 -12.26 -12.14
C PHE A 342 -30.52 -12.16 -13.08
N ASN A 343 -30.31 -11.66 -14.30
CA ASN A 343 -31.36 -11.45 -15.30
C ASN A 343 -31.91 -12.77 -15.90
N GLN A 344 -31.31 -13.92 -15.59
CA GLN A 344 -31.86 -15.20 -16.03
C GLN A 344 -33.12 -15.59 -15.23
N GLY A 345 -34.26 -15.58 -15.90
CA GLY A 345 -35.57 -15.87 -15.32
C GLY A 345 -36.14 -14.74 -14.45
N LEU A 346 -37.44 -14.87 -14.14
CA LEU A 346 -38.16 -13.89 -13.31
C LEU A 346 -37.68 -13.99 -11.86
N LYS A 347 -37.35 -12.84 -11.27
CA LYS A 347 -37.03 -12.72 -9.85
C LYS A 347 -38.17 -12.03 -9.09
N SER A 348 -38.36 -12.39 -7.84
CA SER A 348 -39.31 -11.78 -6.94
C SER A 348 -38.65 -11.32 -5.64
N TYR A 349 -39.33 -10.50 -4.85
CA TYR A 349 -38.85 -10.09 -3.52
C TYR A 349 -38.50 -11.27 -2.59
N ARG A 350 -39.01 -12.48 -2.85
CA ARG A 350 -38.73 -13.69 -2.06
C ARG A 350 -37.38 -14.31 -2.40
N ASP A 351 -36.81 -13.96 -3.56
CA ASP A 351 -35.51 -14.42 -4.00
C ASP A 351 -34.39 -13.51 -3.46
N LEU A 352 -34.72 -12.37 -2.83
CA LEU A 352 -33.83 -11.41 -2.26
C LEU A 352 -33.67 -11.57 -0.73
N PRO A 353 -32.47 -11.40 -0.16
CA PRO A 353 -31.22 -11.07 -0.85
C PRO A 353 -30.65 -12.26 -1.63
N LEU A 354 -30.23 -12.02 -2.87
CA LEU A 354 -29.52 -13.02 -3.68
C LEU A 354 -28.03 -12.72 -3.68
N ARG A 355 -27.24 -13.60 -3.07
CA ARG A 355 -25.78 -13.47 -2.89
C ARG A 355 -25.07 -14.33 -3.92
N ILE A 356 -24.42 -13.70 -4.91
CA ILE A 356 -23.66 -14.37 -5.98
C ILE A 356 -22.19 -14.09 -5.77
N THR A 357 -21.32 -15.11 -5.85
CA THR A 357 -19.87 -14.98 -5.72
C THR A 357 -19.14 -15.65 -6.86
N GLU A 358 -17.96 -15.14 -7.21
CA GLU A 358 -17.08 -15.70 -8.24
C GLU A 358 -15.61 -15.49 -7.85
N PHE A 359 -14.78 -16.54 -8.00
CA PHE A 359 -13.33 -16.35 -8.07
C PHE A 359 -12.97 -15.98 -9.50
N GLY A 360 -13.35 -14.77 -9.88
CA GLY A 360 -13.28 -14.28 -11.25
C GLY A 360 -11.88 -13.77 -11.60
N LYS A 361 -11.30 -14.33 -12.67
CA LYS A 361 -10.06 -13.81 -13.22
C LYS A 361 -10.33 -12.57 -14.06
N VAL A 362 -9.72 -11.46 -13.69
CA VAL A 362 -9.87 -10.16 -14.32
C VAL A 362 -8.52 -9.60 -14.78
N HIS A 363 -8.55 -8.73 -15.79
CA HIS A 363 -7.34 -8.15 -16.35
C HIS A 363 -7.47 -6.63 -16.40
N ARG A 364 -6.43 -5.93 -15.95
CA ARG A 364 -6.35 -4.47 -15.99
C ARG A 364 -5.00 -4.04 -16.54
N TYR A 365 -5.01 -3.16 -17.52
CA TYR A 365 -3.77 -2.63 -18.07
C TYR A 365 -3.18 -1.60 -17.12
N GLU A 366 -2.33 -2.07 -16.21
CA GLU A 366 -1.55 -1.22 -15.31
C GLU A 366 -0.26 -0.76 -16.03
N PRO A 367 0.15 0.53 -15.88
CA PRO A 367 1.42 1.00 -16.42
C PRO A 367 2.60 0.18 -15.91
N SER A 368 3.60 -0.07 -16.76
CA SER A 368 4.76 -0.91 -16.39
C SER A 368 5.49 -0.43 -15.15
N GLY A 369 5.63 0.89 -14.96
CA GLY A 369 6.26 1.48 -13.79
C GLY A 369 5.48 1.33 -12.48
N ALA A 370 4.21 0.94 -12.54
CA ALA A 370 3.37 0.71 -11.37
C ALA A 370 3.39 -0.75 -10.89
N LEU A 371 3.92 -1.68 -11.69
CA LEU A 371 3.94 -3.11 -11.35
C LEU A 371 4.88 -3.37 -10.15
N HIS A 372 4.40 -4.19 -9.19
CA HIS A 372 5.17 -4.47 -7.98
C HIS A 372 4.91 -5.89 -7.45
N GLY A 373 5.62 -6.88 -7.99
CA GLY A 373 5.46 -8.27 -7.60
C GLY A 373 3.99 -8.72 -7.58
N LEU A 374 3.57 -9.41 -6.53
CA LEU A 374 2.16 -9.80 -6.34
C LEU A 374 1.26 -8.64 -5.92
N LEU A 375 1.82 -7.53 -5.40
CA LEU A 375 1.04 -6.44 -4.81
C LEU A 375 0.35 -5.58 -5.88
N ARG A 376 0.88 -5.52 -7.10
CA ARG A 376 0.27 -4.84 -8.23
C ARG A 376 0.58 -5.55 -9.54
N VAL A 377 -0.42 -6.22 -10.07
CA VAL A 377 -0.36 -7.11 -11.23
C VAL A 377 -1.38 -6.66 -12.28
N ARG A 378 -1.27 -7.20 -13.50
CA ARG A 378 -2.24 -6.96 -14.61
C ARG A 378 -3.30 -8.03 -14.70
N ALA A 379 -2.98 -9.27 -14.34
CA ALA A 379 -3.91 -10.40 -14.30
C ALA A 379 -4.03 -10.91 -12.87
N PHE A 380 -5.24 -10.93 -12.33
CA PHE A 380 -5.49 -11.35 -10.94
C PHE A 380 -6.87 -11.97 -10.77
N THR A 381 -7.02 -12.75 -9.72
CA THR A 381 -8.27 -13.39 -9.33
C THR A 381 -8.89 -12.63 -8.17
N GLN A 382 -10.14 -12.18 -8.32
CA GLN A 382 -10.89 -11.57 -7.24
C GLN A 382 -11.80 -12.60 -6.55
N ASP A 383 -11.91 -12.51 -5.23
CA ASP A 383 -12.97 -13.16 -4.44
C ASP A 383 -14.24 -12.30 -4.47
N ASP A 384 -14.71 -12.02 -5.66
CA ASP A 384 -15.74 -11.04 -5.91
C ASP A 384 -17.14 -11.58 -5.60
N ALA A 385 -18.02 -10.73 -5.07
CA ALA A 385 -19.40 -11.07 -4.92
C ALA A 385 -20.32 -9.86 -5.06
N HIS A 386 -21.53 -10.15 -5.53
CA HIS A 386 -22.59 -9.17 -5.70
C HIS A 386 -23.85 -9.66 -4.99
N ILE A 387 -24.39 -8.80 -4.12
CA ILE A 387 -25.60 -9.08 -3.35
C ILE A 387 -26.69 -8.22 -3.94
N PHE A 388 -27.68 -8.86 -4.55
CA PHE A 388 -28.88 -8.18 -5.04
C PHE A 388 -29.91 -8.18 -3.92
N CYS A 389 -30.32 -7.00 -3.48
CA CYS A 389 -31.23 -6.85 -2.35
C CYS A 389 -32.26 -5.72 -2.60
N SER A 390 -33.28 -5.66 -1.79
CA SER A 390 -34.18 -4.50 -1.72
C SER A 390 -33.55 -3.40 -0.87
N GLU A 391 -34.04 -2.17 -0.98
CA GLU A 391 -33.50 -1.03 -0.25
C GLU A 391 -33.54 -1.20 1.27
N ASP A 392 -34.62 -1.81 1.81
CA ASP A 392 -34.79 -2.10 3.23
C ASP A 392 -33.82 -3.17 3.76
N GLN A 393 -33.13 -3.92 2.88
CA GLN A 393 -32.14 -4.92 3.23
C GLN A 393 -30.70 -4.38 3.24
N ILE A 394 -30.42 -3.16 2.74
CA ILE A 394 -29.05 -2.64 2.59
C ILE A 394 -28.27 -2.68 3.91
N THR A 395 -28.82 -2.08 4.98
CA THR A 395 -28.14 -1.97 6.27
C THR A 395 -27.81 -3.34 6.86
N SER A 396 -28.76 -4.28 6.82
CA SER A 396 -28.55 -5.65 7.34
C SER A 396 -27.49 -6.41 6.54
N GLU A 397 -27.54 -6.35 5.20
CA GLU A 397 -26.55 -7.02 4.35
C GLU A 397 -25.14 -6.41 4.51
N CYS A 398 -25.04 -5.08 4.63
CA CYS A 398 -23.76 -4.42 4.90
C CYS A 398 -23.14 -4.86 6.24
N LEU A 399 -23.96 -5.04 7.29
CA LEU A 399 -23.49 -5.53 8.59
C LEU A 399 -23.04 -6.99 8.51
N GLU A 400 -23.79 -7.87 7.85
CA GLU A 400 -23.42 -9.27 7.63
C GLU A 400 -22.08 -9.38 6.89
N VAL A 401 -21.90 -8.61 5.82
CA VAL A 401 -20.63 -8.55 5.07
C VAL A 401 -19.50 -8.04 5.94
N THR A 402 -19.71 -6.97 6.71
CA THR A 402 -18.68 -6.40 7.60
C THR A 402 -18.23 -7.43 8.63
N ASN A 403 -19.16 -8.13 9.27
CA ASN A 403 -18.84 -9.18 10.24
C ASN A 403 -18.08 -10.35 9.60
N LEU A 404 -18.50 -10.79 8.41
CA LEU A 404 -17.82 -11.85 7.67
C LEU A 404 -16.37 -11.48 7.33
N ILE A 405 -16.14 -10.23 6.89
CA ILE A 405 -14.79 -9.72 6.59
C ILE A 405 -13.90 -9.75 7.83
N LEU A 406 -14.39 -9.19 8.95
CA LEU A 406 -13.62 -9.11 10.19
C LEU A 406 -13.27 -10.48 10.76
N ASP A 407 -14.21 -11.43 10.72
CA ASP A 407 -14.01 -12.81 11.14
C ASP A 407 -12.92 -13.50 10.31
N ILE A 408 -12.98 -13.37 8.97
CA ILE A 408 -11.99 -13.96 8.06
C ILE A 408 -10.60 -13.35 8.29
N TYR A 409 -10.51 -12.03 8.47
CA TYR A 409 -9.23 -11.39 8.76
C TYR A 409 -8.63 -11.84 10.08
N LYS A 410 -9.46 -12.03 11.09
CA LYS A 410 -9.04 -12.59 12.38
C LYS A 410 -8.49 -14.02 12.25
N ASP A 411 -9.18 -14.89 11.50
CA ASP A 411 -8.70 -16.25 11.21
C ASP A 411 -7.33 -16.26 10.52
N LEU A 412 -7.05 -15.21 9.73
CA LEU A 412 -5.79 -15.00 9.01
C LEU A 412 -4.77 -14.15 9.78
N GLY A 413 -5.01 -13.90 11.08
CA GLY A 413 -4.07 -13.24 11.99
C GLY A 413 -4.01 -11.71 11.89
N PHE A 414 -5.03 -11.07 11.28
CA PHE A 414 -5.15 -9.61 11.24
C PHE A 414 -6.18 -9.13 12.27
N GLU A 415 -5.70 -8.67 13.42
CA GLU A 415 -6.56 -8.19 14.50
C GLU A 415 -6.89 -6.68 14.37
N ASN A 416 -6.00 -5.91 13.75
CA ASN A 416 -6.15 -4.48 13.58
C ASN A 416 -6.63 -4.13 12.18
N VAL A 417 -7.93 -3.87 12.04
CA VAL A 417 -8.58 -3.47 10.79
C VAL A 417 -9.06 -2.03 10.92
N ILE A 418 -8.67 -1.18 9.97
CA ILE A 418 -9.05 0.22 9.91
C ILE A 418 -10.15 0.36 8.85
N LEU A 419 -11.28 0.98 9.22
CA LEU A 419 -12.35 1.27 8.29
C LEU A 419 -12.18 2.67 7.71
N LYS A 420 -12.32 2.78 6.38
CA LYS A 420 -12.38 4.07 5.69
C LYS A 420 -13.67 4.14 4.88
N TYR A 421 -14.47 5.14 5.18
CA TYR A 421 -15.66 5.47 4.39
C TYR A 421 -15.27 6.45 3.29
N ALA A 422 -15.62 6.14 2.04
CA ALA A 422 -15.36 6.99 0.89
C ALA A 422 -16.66 7.38 0.19
N ASP A 423 -16.89 8.68 0.08
CA ASP A 423 -18.06 9.28 -0.55
C ASP A 423 -17.87 9.48 -2.07
N ARG A 424 -18.83 10.13 -2.71
CA ARG A 424 -18.91 10.31 -4.16
C ARG A 424 -17.66 11.00 -4.74
N PRO A 425 -17.08 10.46 -5.83
CA PRO A 425 -16.03 11.14 -6.58
C PRO A 425 -16.60 12.25 -7.49
N GLU A 426 -15.74 13.14 -7.97
CA GLU A 426 -16.11 14.20 -8.91
C GLU A 426 -16.65 13.60 -10.23
N VAL A 427 -15.99 12.58 -10.77
CA VAL A 427 -16.40 11.86 -11.98
C VAL A 427 -17.18 10.61 -11.60
N ARG A 428 -18.50 10.63 -11.82
CA ARG A 428 -19.41 9.56 -11.41
C ARG A 428 -20.55 9.33 -12.38
N VAL A 429 -21.30 8.25 -12.22
CA VAL A 429 -22.57 7.98 -12.91
C VAL A 429 -23.75 8.13 -11.95
N GLY A 430 -24.93 8.42 -12.47
CA GLY A 430 -26.18 8.57 -11.69
C GLY A 430 -26.40 9.99 -11.18
N GLU A 431 -27.66 10.25 -10.77
CA GLU A 431 -28.12 11.54 -10.26
C GLU A 431 -27.73 11.72 -8.79
N ASP A 432 -27.63 12.98 -8.33
CA ASP A 432 -27.22 13.31 -6.97
C ASP A 432 -28.15 12.71 -5.89
N GLU A 433 -29.44 12.66 -6.14
CA GLU A 433 -30.43 12.06 -5.23
C GLU A 433 -30.19 10.57 -4.99
N VAL A 434 -29.74 9.84 -6.03
CA VAL A 434 -29.37 8.42 -5.93
C VAL A 434 -28.12 8.26 -5.07
N TRP A 435 -27.16 9.16 -5.25
CA TRP A 435 -25.94 9.19 -4.43
C TRP A 435 -26.22 9.52 -2.97
N ASP A 436 -27.06 10.53 -2.70
CA ASP A 436 -27.45 10.90 -1.34
C ASP A 436 -28.04 9.70 -0.58
N LYS A 437 -28.86 8.91 -1.27
CA LYS A 437 -29.48 7.71 -0.70
C LYS A 437 -28.46 6.60 -0.44
N ALA A 438 -27.58 6.33 -1.41
CA ALA A 438 -26.55 5.30 -1.27
C ALA A 438 -25.57 5.64 -0.14
N GLU A 439 -25.13 6.89 -0.05
CA GLU A 439 -24.23 7.39 0.99
C GLU A 439 -24.89 7.32 2.37
N ALA A 440 -26.14 7.74 2.49
CA ALA A 440 -26.86 7.68 3.75
C ALA A 440 -27.00 6.23 4.26
N SER A 441 -27.38 5.30 3.38
CA SER A 441 -27.56 3.88 3.71
C SER A 441 -26.25 3.22 4.15
N LEU A 442 -25.15 3.49 3.43
CA LEU A 442 -23.84 2.94 3.76
C LEU A 442 -23.28 3.52 5.07
N LEU A 443 -23.47 4.83 5.28
CA LEU A 443 -23.05 5.50 6.51
C LEU A 443 -23.85 5.02 7.73
N GLU A 444 -25.14 4.71 7.56
CA GLU A 444 -25.97 4.08 8.58
C GLU A 444 -25.40 2.71 8.98
N ALA A 445 -25.03 1.88 8.01
CA ALA A 445 -24.40 0.58 8.26
C ALA A 445 -23.07 0.72 9.00
N VAL A 446 -22.21 1.68 8.60
CA VAL A 446 -20.95 1.97 9.30
C VAL A 446 -21.19 2.37 10.75
N LYS A 447 -22.15 3.26 11.02
CA LYS A 447 -22.51 3.67 12.38
C LYS A 447 -23.08 2.51 13.21
N ALA A 448 -23.90 1.66 12.59
CA ALA A 448 -24.49 0.49 13.24
C ALA A 448 -23.43 -0.57 13.60
N SER A 449 -22.32 -0.66 12.88
CA SER A 449 -21.19 -1.55 13.21
C SER A 449 -20.50 -1.19 14.51
N LYS A 450 -20.62 0.06 14.97
CA LYS A 450 -19.93 0.62 16.16
C LYS A 450 -18.40 0.60 16.08
N LEU A 451 -17.84 0.43 14.89
CA LEU A 451 -16.40 0.47 14.64
C LEU A 451 -15.94 1.91 14.38
N GLU A 452 -14.69 2.20 14.75
CA GLU A 452 -14.06 3.47 14.39
C GLU A 452 -13.80 3.53 12.89
N TYR A 453 -14.06 4.69 12.28
CA TYR A 453 -13.82 4.88 10.84
C TYR A 453 -13.33 6.29 10.55
N THR A 454 -12.64 6.43 9.43
CA THR A 454 -12.22 7.72 8.86
C THR A 454 -12.98 7.99 7.57
N ILE A 455 -13.05 9.27 7.17
CA ILE A 455 -13.71 9.68 5.93
C ILE A 455 -12.66 10.03 4.88
N ASN A 456 -12.72 9.34 3.75
CA ASN A 456 -11.94 9.62 2.54
C ASN A 456 -12.83 10.31 1.52
N LYS A 457 -12.81 11.64 1.49
CA LYS A 457 -13.66 12.44 0.59
C LYS A 457 -13.26 12.24 -0.87
N GLY A 458 -14.26 11.98 -1.72
CA GLY A 458 -14.08 11.87 -3.17
C GLY A 458 -13.47 10.56 -3.66
N GLU A 459 -13.23 9.59 -2.79
CA GLU A 459 -12.52 8.34 -3.12
C GLU A 459 -13.48 7.15 -3.39
N GLY A 460 -14.78 7.39 -3.49
CA GLY A 460 -15.78 6.39 -3.85
C GLY A 460 -15.56 5.80 -5.25
N ALA A 461 -16.24 4.68 -5.56
CA ALA A 461 -16.28 4.17 -6.92
C ALA A 461 -17.13 5.08 -7.80
N PHE A 462 -16.91 5.06 -9.13
CA PHE A 462 -17.69 5.92 -10.04
C PHE A 462 -19.20 5.60 -10.05
N TYR A 463 -19.61 4.47 -9.50
CA TYR A 463 -21.01 3.99 -9.43
C TYR A 463 -21.60 3.97 -8.03
N GLY A 464 -20.81 4.13 -6.96
CA GLY A 464 -21.32 4.11 -5.59
C GLY A 464 -20.27 4.40 -4.51
N PRO A 465 -20.74 4.83 -3.31
CA PRO A 465 -19.89 4.99 -2.14
C PRO A 465 -19.35 3.65 -1.64
N LYS A 466 -18.23 3.67 -0.91
CA LYS A 466 -17.57 2.44 -0.45
C LYS A 466 -17.09 2.51 0.99
N ILE A 467 -17.01 1.34 1.62
CA ILE A 467 -16.20 1.09 2.80
C ILE A 467 -14.95 0.33 2.37
N GLU A 468 -13.78 0.79 2.79
CA GLU A 468 -12.51 0.10 2.61
C GLU A 468 -12.06 -0.49 3.93
N PHE A 469 -11.65 -1.76 3.89
CA PHE A 469 -11.07 -2.46 5.02
C PHE A 469 -9.55 -2.51 4.83
N VAL A 470 -8.85 -1.78 5.69
CA VAL A 470 -7.39 -1.64 5.63
C VAL A 470 -6.77 -2.51 6.70
N LEU A 471 -5.94 -3.45 6.29
CA LEU A 471 -5.19 -4.34 7.17
C LEU A 471 -3.87 -3.67 7.57
N ARG A 472 -3.52 -3.75 8.85
CA ARG A 472 -2.19 -3.38 9.32
C ARG A 472 -1.36 -4.63 9.54
N ASP A 473 -0.22 -4.73 8.84
CA ASP A 473 0.66 -5.90 8.94
C ASP A 473 1.56 -5.86 10.20
N ALA A 474 2.32 -6.94 10.39
CA ALA A 474 3.19 -7.15 11.56
C ALA A 474 4.30 -6.09 11.75
N ILE A 475 4.58 -5.27 10.73
CA ILE A 475 5.57 -4.17 10.77
C ILE A 475 4.92 -2.79 10.65
N GLY A 476 3.58 -2.73 10.79
CA GLY A 476 2.82 -1.49 10.85
C GLY A 476 2.49 -0.83 9.51
N ARG A 477 2.59 -1.54 8.37
CA ARG A 477 2.16 -1.03 7.06
C ARG A 477 0.68 -1.28 6.85
N ASP A 478 0.01 -0.32 6.21
CA ASP A 478 -1.41 -0.37 5.91
C ASP A 478 -1.66 -0.91 4.50
N TRP A 479 -2.57 -1.89 4.37
CA TRP A 479 -2.93 -2.54 3.13
C TRP A 479 -4.45 -2.52 2.92
N GLN A 480 -4.92 -1.78 1.94
CA GLN A 480 -6.32 -1.85 1.52
C GLN A 480 -6.57 -3.20 0.83
N CYS A 481 -7.47 -4.01 1.38
CA CYS A 481 -7.83 -5.32 0.85
C CYS A 481 -9.34 -5.43 0.60
N GLY A 482 -10.13 -5.48 1.66
CA GLY A 482 -11.57 -5.62 1.55
C GLY A 482 -12.27 -4.34 1.12
N THR A 483 -13.37 -4.51 0.40
CA THR A 483 -14.26 -3.41 0.00
C THR A 483 -15.71 -3.85 0.08
N LEU A 484 -16.58 -2.91 0.45
CA LEU A 484 -18.03 -3.03 0.37
C LEU A 484 -18.58 -1.75 -0.23
N GLN A 485 -19.37 -1.85 -1.30
CA GLN A 485 -19.87 -0.70 -2.07
C GLN A 485 -21.37 -0.84 -2.29
N VAL A 486 -22.10 0.26 -2.19
CA VAL A 486 -23.55 0.30 -2.46
C VAL A 486 -23.78 0.91 -3.84
N ASP A 487 -24.40 0.16 -4.72
CA ASP A 487 -24.66 0.54 -6.10
C ASP A 487 -26.17 0.53 -6.39
N LEU A 488 -26.71 1.70 -6.68
CA LEU A 488 -28.08 1.94 -7.11
C LEU A 488 -28.18 2.22 -8.63
N ASN A 489 -27.06 2.14 -9.36
CA ASN A 489 -26.96 2.58 -10.75
C ASN A 489 -26.84 1.42 -11.75
N LEU A 490 -25.84 0.54 -11.60
CA LEU A 490 -25.53 -0.50 -12.58
C LEU A 490 -26.67 -1.51 -12.82
N PRO A 491 -27.42 -1.98 -11.80
CA PRO A 491 -28.53 -2.90 -12.05
C PRO A 491 -29.57 -2.33 -13.02
N GLY A 492 -29.96 -1.07 -12.84
CA GLY A 492 -30.91 -0.39 -13.73
C GLY A 492 -30.38 -0.19 -15.15
N ARG A 493 -29.09 0.17 -15.29
CA ARG A 493 -28.44 0.32 -16.58
C ARG A 493 -28.37 -0.97 -17.40
N LEU A 494 -28.36 -2.12 -16.73
CA LEU A 494 -28.33 -3.46 -17.34
C LEU A 494 -29.67 -4.19 -17.26
N ASP A 495 -30.78 -3.45 -17.07
CA ASP A 495 -32.18 -3.92 -17.07
C ASP A 495 -32.51 -4.97 -15.99
N ALA A 496 -31.76 -4.98 -14.87
CA ALA A 496 -32.08 -5.86 -13.77
C ALA A 496 -33.39 -5.43 -13.07
N SER A 497 -34.29 -6.39 -12.84
CA SER A 497 -35.56 -6.12 -12.14
C SER A 497 -36.06 -7.33 -11.38
N TYR A 498 -36.84 -7.06 -10.33
CA TYR A 498 -37.59 -8.07 -9.57
C TYR A 498 -39.03 -7.62 -9.37
N VAL A 499 -39.93 -8.56 -9.09
CA VAL A 499 -41.34 -8.27 -8.75
C VAL A 499 -41.42 -8.11 -7.25
N ASP A 500 -41.86 -6.92 -6.80
CA ASP A 500 -42.06 -6.62 -5.38
C ASP A 500 -43.38 -7.17 -4.84
N LYS A 501 -43.60 -7.03 -3.52
CA LYS A 501 -44.82 -7.51 -2.79
C LYS A 501 -46.12 -6.96 -3.37
N ASP A 502 -46.08 -5.76 -3.91
CA ASP A 502 -47.22 -5.08 -4.53
C ASP A 502 -47.44 -5.48 -6.01
N GLY A 503 -46.64 -6.39 -6.54
CA GLY A 503 -46.72 -6.84 -7.94
C GLY A 503 -46.01 -5.91 -8.94
N THR A 504 -45.45 -4.80 -8.49
CA THR A 504 -44.71 -3.88 -9.36
C THR A 504 -43.26 -4.38 -9.63
N LYS A 505 -42.72 -4.02 -10.78
CA LYS A 505 -41.29 -4.25 -11.07
C LYS A 505 -40.43 -3.16 -10.45
N LYS A 506 -39.43 -3.55 -9.73
CA LYS A 506 -38.43 -2.66 -9.13
C LYS A 506 -37.02 -3.06 -9.54
N VAL A 507 -36.11 -2.09 -9.58
CA VAL A 507 -34.65 -2.33 -9.76
C VAL A 507 -34.07 -2.73 -8.41
N PRO A 508 -33.29 -3.83 -8.32
CA PRO A 508 -32.63 -4.19 -7.08
C PRO A 508 -31.45 -3.24 -6.79
N VAL A 509 -31.13 -3.08 -5.52
CA VAL A 509 -29.85 -2.56 -5.08
C VAL A 509 -28.80 -3.65 -5.25
N MET A 510 -27.58 -3.30 -5.65
CA MET A 510 -26.46 -4.22 -5.72
C MET A 510 -25.35 -3.79 -4.77
N LEU A 511 -24.96 -4.69 -3.88
CA LEU A 511 -23.79 -4.49 -3.05
C LEU A 511 -22.62 -5.24 -3.70
N HIS A 512 -21.54 -4.53 -3.96
CA HIS A 512 -20.28 -5.13 -4.41
C HIS A 512 -19.41 -5.40 -3.19
N ARG A 513 -18.87 -6.59 -3.07
CA ARG A 513 -17.92 -6.89 -2.01
C ARG A 513 -16.76 -7.75 -2.50
N ALA A 514 -15.60 -7.45 -2.00
CA ALA A 514 -14.43 -8.32 -2.05
C ALA A 514 -13.83 -8.35 -0.64
N LEU A 515 -13.36 -9.52 -0.18
CA LEU A 515 -12.73 -9.65 1.13
C LEU A 515 -11.20 -9.59 1.00
N PHE A 516 -10.64 -10.39 0.12
CA PHE A 516 -9.21 -10.34 -0.20
C PHE A 516 -8.88 -9.26 -1.24
N GLY A 517 -9.85 -8.93 -2.08
CA GLY A 517 -9.69 -8.09 -3.26
C GLY A 517 -9.03 -8.87 -4.38
N SER A 518 -7.70 -8.80 -4.50
CA SER A 518 -6.91 -9.67 -5.37
C SER A 518 -6.26 -10.78 -4.52
N LEU A 519 -6.46 -12.04 -4.89
CA LEU A 519 -5.79 -13.16 -4.22
C LEU A 519 -4.27 -13.05 -4.33
N GLU A 520 -3.76 -12.63 -5.48
CA GLU A 520 -2.33 -12.40 -5.71
C GLU A 520 -1.77 -11.37 -4.71
N ARG A 521 -2.42 -10.22 -4.61
CA ARG A 521 -2.03 -9.18 -3.66
C ARG A 521 -2.15 -9.64 -2.21
N PHE A 522 -3.22 -10.33 -1.87
CA PHE A 522 -3.43 -10.82 -0.53
C PHE A 522 -2.40 -11.89 -0.13
N ILE A 523 -2.03 -12.79 -1.05
CA ILE A 523 -0.93 -13.75 -0.84
C ILE A 523 0.39 -13.01 -0.62
N GLY A 524 0.68 -11.98 -1.40
CA GLY A 524 1.86 -11.14 -1.17
C GLY A 524 1.88 -10.54 0.23
N ILE A 525 0.76 -9.99 0.70
CA ILE A 525 0.60 -9.45 2.05
C ILE A 525 0.78 -10.54 3.12
N LEU A 526 0.21 -11.73 2.92
CA LEU A 526 0.37 -12.86 3.84
C LEU A 526 1.83 -13.32 3.94
N ILE A 527 2.53 -13.43 2.80
CA ILE A 527 3.96 -13.80 2.78
C ILE A 527 4.76 -12.80 3.63
N GLU A 528 4.53 -11.50 3.46
CA GLU A 528 5.23 -10.44 4.19
C GLU A 528 4.81 -10.38 5.66
N ASN A 529 3.52 -10.50 5.97
CA ASN A 529 3.01 -10.51 7.34
C ASN A 529 3.61 -11.64 8.18
N TYR A 530 3.62 -12.84 7.62
CA TYR A 530 4.16 -14.03 8.29
C TYR A 530 5.66 -14.26 8.07
N ALA A 531 6.34 -13.40 7.29
CA ALA A 531 7.73 -13.65 6.85
C ALA A 531 7.91 -15.06 6.25
N GLY A 532 6.91 -15.54 5.51
CA GLY A 532 6.84 -16.87 4.91
C GLY A 532 6.48 -18.01 5.89
N LYS A 533 6.38 -17.74 7.19
CA LYS A 533 6.07 -18.76 8.23
C LYS A 533 4.58 -18.86 8.48
N PHE A 534 3.87 -19.36 7.51
CA PHE A 534 2.41 -19.47 7.57
C PHE A 534 1.90 -20.34 8.72
N PRO A 535 0.70 -20.06 9.26
CA PRO A 535 -0.04 -21.01 10.08
C PRO A 535 -0.12 -22.38 9.39
N PHE A 536 -0.09 -23.45 10.17
CA PHE A 536 0.00 -24.83 9.65
C PHE A 536 -1.08 -25.13 8.61
N TRP A 537 -2.32 -24.72 8.85
CA TRP A 537 -3.46 -25.02 7.99
C TRP A 537 -3.37 -24.38 6.57
N ILE A 538 -2.76 -23.19 6.43
CA ILE A 538 -2.58 -22.55 5.12
C ILE A 538 -1.19 -22.78 4.52
N SER A 539 -0.26 -23.38 5.26
CA SER A 539 1.08 -23.65 4.73
C SER A 539 1.01 -24.47 3.45
N PRO A 540 1.66 -24.04 2.35
CA PRO A 540 1.57 -24.71 1.04
C PRO A 540 2.07 -26.16 1.08
N LEU A 541 3.13 -26.41 1.84
CA LEU A 541 3.65 -27.73 2.15
C LEU A 541 3.84 -27.82 3.67
N GLN A 542 3.08 -28.69 4.32
CA GLN A 542 3.01 -28.74 5.78
C GLN A 542 4.10 -29.61 6.40
N THR A 543 4.50 -30.68 5.69
CA THR A 543 5.51 -31.62 6.18
C THR A 543 6.47 -32.05 5.07
N VAL A 544 7.73 -32.28 5.44
CA VAL A 544 8.68 -33.02 4.61
C VAL A 544 9.26 -34.18 5.43
N VAL A 545 9.16 -35.41 4.92
CA VAL A 545 9.75 -36.59 5.53
C VAL A 545 11.17 -36.78 5.00
N ILE A 546 12.14 -36.90 5.89
CA ILE A 546 13.57 -36.92 5.56
C ILE A 546 14.17 -38.22 6.10
N PRO A 547 14.43 -39.23 5.25
CA PRO A 547 15.21 -40.38 5.65
C PRO A 547 16.67 -40.01 5.89
N ILE A 548 17.29 -40.56 6.95
CA ILE A 548 18.71 -40.28 7.26
C ILE A 548 19.69 -41.02 6.34
N SER A 549 19.24 -42.11 5.71
CA SER A 549 19.94 -42.88 4.66
C SER A 549 18.93 -43.57 3.74
N GLU A 550 19.40 -44.02 2.57
CA GLU A 550 18.57 -44.73 1.56
C GLU A 550 17.88 -46.00 2.11
N GLU A 551 18.44 -46.60 3.14
CA GLU A 551 17.86 -47.76 3.83
C GLU A 551 16.46 -47.49 4.39
N PHE A 552 16.13 -46.23 4.69
CA PHE A 552 14.86 -45.82 5.30
C PHE A 552 13.90 -45.14 4.32
N ASP A 553 14.21 -45.13 3.01
CA ASP A 553 13.41 -44.47 1.98
C ASP A 553 11.99 -45.05 1.93
N ASP A 554 11.82 -46.38 1.96
CA ASP A 554 10.51 -47.03 1.90
C ASP A 554 9.62 -46.64 3.09
N TYR A 555 10.19 -46.56 4.29
CA TYR A 555 9.46 -46.10 5.47
C TYR A 555 9.08 -44.63 5.36
N ALA A 556 9.97 -43.76 4.89
CA ALA A 556 9.68 -42.35 4.69
C ALA A 556 8.56 -42.12 3.66
N ILE A 557 8.53 -42.91 2.59
CA ILE A 557 7.47 -42.89 1.57
C ILE A 557 6.13 -43.34 2.21
N GLU A 558 6.12 -44.43 3.00
CA GLU A 558 4.93 -44.88 3.67
C GLU A 558 4.39 -43.86 4.67
N VAL A 559 5.26 -43.24 5.49
CA VAL A 559 4.89 -42.17 6.42
C VAL A 559 4.24 -41.01 5.66
N SER A 560 4.87 -40.52 4.59
CA SER A 560 4.31 -39.43 3.79
C SER A 560 2.95 -39.78 3.17
N LYS A 561 2.78 -41.04 2.72
CA LYS A 561 1.50 -41.51 2.19
C LYS A 561 0.39 -41.51 3.25
N LYS A 562 0.67 -41.98 4.47
CA LYS A 562 -0.28 -41.94 5.59
C LYS A 562 -0.66 -40.51 5.98
N ILE A 563 0.31 -39.59 5.98
CA ILE A 563 0.09 -38.17 6.25
C ILE A 563 -0.84 -37.55 5.20
N LYS A 564 -0.63 -37.85 3.92
CA LYS A 564 -1.51 -37.37 2.83
C LYS A 564 -2.94 -37.90 2.95
N GLN A 565 -3.12 -39.13 3.42
CA GLN A 565 -4.45 -39.73 3.60
C GLN A 565 -5.31 -39.02 4.66
N VAL A 566 -4.69 -38.33 5.61
CA VAL A 566 -5.40 -37.50 6.61
C VAL A 566 -5.50 -36.02 6.22
N GLY A 567 -5.23 -35.69 4.96
CA GLY A 567 -5.41 -34.35 4.42
C GLY A 567 -4.24 -33.36 4.64
N ILE A 568 -3.12 -33.84 5.19
CA ILE A 568 -1.93 -33.01 5.40
C ILE A 568 -1.02 -33.09 4.17
N SER A 569 -0.58 -31.93 3.64
CA SER A 569 0.35 -31.88 2.53
C SER A 569 1.75 -32.33 2.97
N SER A 570 2.30 -33.33 2.27
CA SER A 570 3.57 -33.96 2.63
C SER A 570 4.39 -34.33 1.41
N ASN A 571 5.70 -34.12 1.47
CA ASN A 571 6.66 -34.60 0.48
C ASN A 571 7.75 -35.43 1.16
N VAL A 572 8.52 -36.22 0.38
CA VAL A 572 9.67 -36.99 0.85
C VAL A 572 10.93 -36.44 0.16
N ASP A 573 11.99 -36.23 0.92
CA ASP A 573 13.29 -35.81 0.36
C ASP A 573 14.25 -37.02 0.26
N LEU A 574 14.23 -37.67 -0.90
CA LEU A 574 15.11 -38.77 -1.24
C LEU A 574 16.44 -38.35 -1.89
N LYS A 575 16.72 -37.03 -1.97
CA LYS A 575 17.98 -36.54 -2.55
C LYS A 575 19.19 -37.04 -1.75
N LYS A 576 20.29 -37.33 -2.46
CA LYS A 576 21.56 -37.81 -1.85
C LYS A 576 22.37 -36.70 -1.20
N HIS A 577 21.76 -35.96 -0.29
CA HIS A 577 22.41 -34.93 0.49
C HIS A 577 22.48 -35.32 1.96
N ASN A 578 23.46 -34.79 2.72
CA ASN A 578 23.50 -35.01 4.15
C ASN A 578 22.30 -34.36 4.86
N LEU A 579 21.93 -34.92 6.02
CA LEU A 579 20.77 -34.50 6.78
C LEU A 579 20.75 -32.99 7.11
N ASN A 580 21.91 -32.42 7.47
CA ASN A 580 21.99 -31.00 7.82
C ASN A 580 21.71 -30.11 6.61
N TYR A 581 22.15 -30.50 5.42
CA TYR A 581 21.83 -29.78 4.18
C TYR A 581 20.32 -29.83 3.90
N LYS A 582 19.69 -31.02 3.96
CA LYS A 582 18.25 -31.18 3.77
C LYS A 582 17.44 -30.33 4.76
N ILE A 583 17.82 -30.36 6.05
CA ILE A 583 17.18 -29.56 7.09
C ILE A 583 17.29 -28.05 6.77
N ARG A 584 18.47 -27.59 6.35
CA ARG A 584 18.69 -26.19 6.00
C ARG A 584 17.86 -25.76 4.79
N ASP A 585 17.84 -26.57 3.73
CA ASP A 585 17.09 -26.33 2.50
C ASP A 585 15.59 -26.18 2.78
N HIS A 586 15.01 -27.13 3.51
CA HIS A 586 13.60 -27.07 3.88
C HIS A 586 13.26 -25.98 4.91
N SER A 587 14.20 -25.61 5.79
CA SER A 587 14.03 -24.48 6.70
C SER A 587 14.03 -23.14 5.96
N LEU A 588 14.85 -22.97 4.93
CA LEU A 588 14.81 -21.79 4.05
C LEU A 588 13.47 -21.73 3.30
N ALA A 589 12.96 -22.86 2.85
CA ALA A 589 11.64 -22.98 2.23
C ALA A 589 10.46 -22.85 3.22
N LYS A 590 10.74 -22.54 4.50
CA LYS A 590 9.75 -22.28 5.57
C LYS A 590 8.79 -23.45 5.82
N ILE A 591 9.23 -24.69 5.64
CA ILE A 591 8.41 -25.87 5.93
C ILE A 591 8.16 -25.98 7.44
N PRO A 592 6.89 -26.03 7.91
CA PRO A 592 6.58 -26.02 9.34
C PRO A 592 7.14 -27.22 10.12
N LEU A 593 7.05 -28.43 9.54
CA LEU A 593 7.46 -29.66 10.18
C LEU A 593 8.38 -30.50 9.29
N LEU A 594 9.55 -30.83 9.79
CA LEU A 594 10.44 -31.83 9.20
C LEU A 594 10.36 -33.11 10.03
N LEU A 595 10.08 -34.24 9.36
CA LEU A 595 9.92 -35.54 9.98
C LEU A 595 11.12 -36.40 9.61
N ILE A 596 12.00 -36.60 10.56
CA ILE A 596 13.23 -37.37 10.37
C ILE A 596 12.97 -38.82 10.65
N CYS A 597 13.38 -39.69 9.75
CA CYS A 597 13.20 -41.13 9.82
C CYS A 597 14.55 -41.86 9.76
N GLY A 598 14.85 -42.63 10.76
CA GLY A 598 16.00 -43.51 10.86
C GLY A 598 15.61 -44.87 11.45
N LYS A 599 16.59 -45.69 11.83
CA LYS A 599 16.36 -47.03 12.37
C LYS A 599 15.43 -47.03 13.59
N LYS A 600 15.62 -46.08 14.51
CA LYS A 600 14.79 -45.95 15.70
C LYS A 600 13.32 -45.74 15.37
N GLU A 601 13.06 -44.83 14.39
CA GLU A 601 11.71 -44.48 13.97
C GLU A 601 11.03 -45.65 13.26
N VAL A 602 11.76 -46.42 12.44
CA VAL A 602 11.27 -47.64 11.80
C VAL A 602 10.89 -48.69 12.85
N ASP A 603 11.81 -48.98 13.79
CA ASP A 603 11.62 -50.00 14.81
C ASP A 603 10.43 -49.69 15.74
N SER A 604 10.14 -48.44 16.01
CA SER A 604 9.08 -48.00 16.92
C SER A 604 7.84 -47.40 16.22
N ASN A 605 7.72 -47.52 14.90
CA ASN A 605 6.64 -46.88 14.10
C ASN A 605 6.38 -45.42 14.51
N SER A 606 7.44 -44.62 14.53
CA SER A 606 7.41 -43.24 14.99
C SER A 606 8.06 -42.27 13.98
N VAL A 607 8.02 -41.01 14.26
CA VAL A 607 8.72 -39.95 13.53
C VAL A 607 9.41 -39.00 14.50
N THR A 608 10.62 -38.54 14.17
CA THR A 608 11.27 -37.47 14.92
C THR A 608 10.93 -36.14 14.29
N ILE A 609 10.14 -35.30 14.99
CA ILE A 609 9.62 -34.04 14.55
C ILE A 609 10.64 -32.92 14.86
N ARG A 610 10.98 -32.15 13.86
CA ARG A 610 11.68 -30.86 14.00
C ARG A 610 10.76 -29.75 13.49
N ARG A 611 10.45 -28.80 14.37
CA ARG A 611 9.64 -27.61 14.02
C ARG A 611 10.52 -26.54 13.41
N LEU A 612 9.94 -25.74 12.50
CA LEU A 612 10.60 -24.54 11.98
C LEU A 612 11.03 -23.62 13.14
N ASP A 613 12.21 -23.02 13.01
CA ASP A 613 12.83 -22.13 14.02
C ASP A 613 13.14 -22.79 15.38
N SER A 614 13.09 -24.11 15.47
CA SER A 614 13.42 -24.84 16.68
C SER A 614 14.54 -25.85 16.44
N ASN A 615 15.52 -25.88 17.34
CA ASN A 615 16.51 -26.96 17.38
C ASN A 615 16.07 -28.16 18.20
N LYS A 616 14.91 -28.06 18.87
CA LYS A 616 14.35 -29.17 19.64
C LYS A 616 13.78 -30.21 18.69
N GLN A 617 14.04 -31.48 19.04
CA GLN A 617 13.50 -32.65 18.35
C GLN A 617 12.62 -33.43 19.32
N GLU A 618 11.50 -33.88 18.82
CA GLU A 618 10.52 -34.67 19.58
C GLU A 618 10.20 -35.96 18.81
N ASN A 619 10.38 -37.10 19.45
CA ASN A 619 9.95 -38.36 18.85
C ASN A 619 8.49 -38.63 19.21
N MET A 620 7.66 -38.97 18.23
CA MET A 620 6.23 -39.16 18.39
C MET A 620 5.78 -40.41 17.62
N ASP A 621 4.93 -41.24 18.25
CA ASP A 621 4.26 -42.34 17.54
C ASP A 621 3.51 -41.81 16.31
N LEU A 622 3.58 -42.52 15.19
CA LEU A 622 3.02 -42.10 13.92
C LEU A 622 1.50 -41.92 13.99
N ASN A 623 0.77 -42.79 14.66
CA ASN A 623 -0.68 -42.67 14.77
C ASN A 623 -1.08 -41.46 15.64
N LEU A 624 -0.31 -41.22 16.71
CA LEU A 624 -0.50 -40.02 17.53
C LEU A 624 -0.22 -38.76 16.72
N PHE A 625 0.83 -38.71 15.90
CA PHE A 625 1.13 -37.63 14.98
C PHE A 625 -0.05 -37.37 14.04
N LEU A 626 -0.52 -38.40 13.35
CA LEU A 626 -1.64 -38.27 12.41
C LEU A 626 -2.89 -37.71 13.10
N LYS A 627 -3.22 -38.22 14.30
CA LYS A 627 -4.38 -37.73 15.07
C LYS A 627 -4.21 -36.28 15.52
N THR A 628 -3.02 -35.87 15.96
CA THR A 628 -2.76 -34.53 16.51
C THR A 628 -2.80 -33.50 15.42
N PHE A 629 -2.17 -33.74 14.28
CA PHE A 629 -2.00 -32.73 13.22
C PHE A 629 -3.11 -32.74 12.16
N SER A 630 -3.95 -33.78 12.07
CA SER A 630 -5.15 -33.72 11.21
C SER A 630 -6.27 -32.85 11.77
N ALA A 631 -6.21 -32.49 13.04
CA ALA A 631 -7.17 -31.60 13.69
C ALA A 631 -6.80 -30.08 13.61
N LEU A 632 -5.62 -29.78 13.09
CA LEU A 632 -5.10 -28.42 12.90
C LEU A 632 -5.35 -27.93 11.48
#